data_bda00c27ba03956fb85e5d858deb8845
#
_entry.id   bda00c27ba03956fb85e5d858deb8845
#
_cell.length_a   1.000
_cell.length_b   1.000
_cell.length_c   1.000
_cell.angle_alpha   90.00
_cell.angle_beta   90.00
_cell.angle_gamma   90.00
#
_symmetry.space_group_name_H-M   'P 1'
#
loop_
_entity.id
_entity.type
_entity.pdbx_description
1 polymer ?
#
loop_
_entity_poly.entity_id
_entity_poly.type
_entity_poly.pdbx_seq_one_letter_code
_entity_poly.pdbx_strand_id
1 'polypeptide(L)'
;SLSGRRFDVALCMHASMRANLLCRVLPTGVRLGFDKARARDFQWLFTNQRIGAAREEHALEAMMGFARHIGAQPTELRWDIPIGDSERAFARQYTGHRTVVISPCSSQRSRNFRNWPIERFVTVARHLADRAQANIVLTGGTSPLEEHYARVIAGQTGATNLVGQTSLKQLFALIAAADVVLCPDSGPAHMATAAGTPVVGLYATSNPDRTGPYLSRDLCVNRYPDAVARYLGKRVPDLRWGQRVRRPDAMQLITVDDVIDKFDDVFSV
;
A
#
# COMPACT_ATOMS: atom_id res chain seq x y z
N SER A 1 -16.07 24.35 11.03
CA SER A 1 -15.27 25.42 11.66
C SER A 1 -14.64 24.91 12.95
N LEU A 2 -13.33 25.20 13.17
CA LEU A 2 -12.61 24.91 14.43
C LEU A 2 -12.68 26.11 15.41
N SER A 3 -13.44 27.15 15.05
CA SER A 3 -13.57 28.36 15.85
C SER A 3 -14.15 28.03 17.24
N GLY A 4 -13.50 28.51 18.30
CA GLY A 4 -13.91 28.31 19.69
C GLY A 4 -13.57 26.94 20.30
N ARG A 5 -12.99 26.00 19.53
CA ARG A 5 -12.52 24.72 20.08
C ARG A 5 -11.08 24.83 20.55
N ARG A 6 -10.76 24.17 21.66
CA ARG A 6 -9.39 23.94 22.14
C ARG A 6 -9.12 22.44 22.13
N PHE A 7 -7.89 22.07 21.79
CA PHE A 7 -7.43 20.68 21.78
C PHE A 7 -6.30 20.53 22.81
N ASP A 8 -6.26 19.42 23.51
CA ASP A 8 -5.20 19.12 24.47
C ASP A 8 -3.89 18.86 23.72
N VAL A 9 -3.96 18.12 22.60
CA VAL A 9 -2.81 17.79 21.79
C VAL A 9 -3.15 17.76 20.30
N ALA A 10 -2.24 18.22 19.46
CA ALA A 10 -2.28 18.04 18.01
C ALA A 10 -1.21 17.01 17.61
N LEU A 11 -1.63 15.88 17.03
CA LEU A 11 -0.74 14.86 16.50
C LEU A 11 -0.37 15.21 15.05
N CYS A 12 0.84 15.77 14.86
CA CYS A 12 1.34 16.22 13.56
C CYS A 12 1.98 15.04 12.79
N MET A 13 1.15 14.03 12.43
CA MET A 13 1.56 12.76 11.87
C MET A 13 1.96 12.82 10.39
N HIS A 14 1.78 13.94 9.73
CA HIS A 14 2.14 14.14 8.33
C HIS A 14 3.18 15.25 8.18
N ALA A 15 4.44 14.87 8.00
CA ALA A 15 5.56 15.80 7.87
C ALA A 15 5.67 16.38 6.46
N SER A 16 4.75 17.27 6.08
CA SER A 16 4.83 18.09 4.88
C SER A 16 4.60 19.56 5.25
N MET A 17 5.13 20.49 4.47
CA MET A 17 5.01 21.92 4.75
C MET A 17 3.54 22.36 4.95
N ARG A 18 2.61 21.84 4.13
CA ARG A 18 1.17 22.15 4.28
C ARG A 18 0.61 21.68 5.62
N ALA A 19 0.94 20.45 6.02
CA ALA A 19 0.50 19.90 7.30
C ALA A 19 1.16 20.63 8.47
N ASN A 20 2.43 20.98 8.36
CA ASN A 20 3.17 21.71 9.37
C ASN A 20 2.53 23.10 9.62
N LEU A 21 2.18 23.84 8.56
CA LEU A 21 1.47 25.12 8.66
C LEU A 21 0.11 24.95 9.33
N LEU A 22 -0.67 23.92 8.95
CA LEU A 22 -1.96 23.62 9.58
C LEU A 22 -1.79 23.31 11.08
N CYS A 23 -0.78 22.53 11.45
CA CYS A 23 -0.51 22.24 12.86
C CYS A 23 -0.24 23.52 13.68
N ARG A 24 0.38 24.54 13.07
CA ARG A 24 0.73 25.80 13.75
C ARG A 24 -0.50 26.63 14.13
N VAL A 25 -1.55 26.57 13.32
CA VAL A 25 -2.76 27.36 13.54
C VAL A 25 -3.82 26.67 14.43
N LEU A 26 -3.59 25.40 14.80
CA LEU A 26 -4.47 24.69 15.72
C LEU A 26 -4.39 25.28 17.13
N PRO A 27 -5.52 25.53 17.80
CA PRO A 27 -5.58 26.07 19.15
C PRO A 27 -5.25 25.00 20.20
N THR A 28 -3.97 24.67 20.33
CA THR A 28 -3.43 23.68 21.28
C THR A 28 -2.10 24.14 21.85
N GLY A 29 -1.83 23.77 23.09
CA GLY A 29 -0.53 23.98 23.74
C GLY A 29 0.50 22.91 23.35
N VAL A 30 0.07 21.70 22.98
CA VAL A 30 0.95 20.56 22.65
C VAL A 30 0.81 20.21 21.16
N ARG A 31 1.91 20.28 20.43
CA ARG A 31 2.06 19.86 19.04
C ARG A 31 3.12 18.80 18.96
N LEU A 32 2.68 17.54 18.89
CA LEU A 32 3.55 16.37 18.83
C LEU A 32 3.93 16.06 17.38
N GLY A 33 5.21 16.04 17.08
CA GLY A 33 5.75 15.71 15.75
C GLY A 33 6.70 14.53 15.77
N PHE A 34 7.27 14.23 14.61
CA PHE A 34 8.31 13.22 14.49
C PHE A 34 9.62 13.67 15.17
N ASP A 35 10.46 12.71 15.53
CA ASP A 35 11.84 12.96 15.91
C ASP A 35 12.65 13.61 14.77
N LYS A 36 13.85 14.09 15.08
CA LYS A 36 14.71 14.84 14.16
C LYS A 36 15.04 14.05 12.87
N ALA A 37 15.19 12.74 12.96
CA ALA A 37 15.58 11.90 11.82
C ALA A 37 14.43 11.68 10.83
N ARG A 38 13.18 11.60 11.32
CA ARG A 38 11.97 11.37 10.52
C ARG A 38 11.24 12.65 10.14
N ALA A 39 11.46 13.76 10.88
CA ALA A 39 10.88 15.06 10.56
C ALA A 39 11.31 15.53 9.16
N ARG A 40 10.38 16.11 8.40
CA ARG A 40 10.59 16.67 7.06
C ARG A 40 10.00 18.07 6.99
N ASP A 41 10.42 18.83 5.98
CA ASP A 41 9.89 20.16 5.69
C ASP A 41 9.90 21.06 6.93
N PHE A 42 11.01 21.01 7.69
CA PHE A 42 11.19 21.79 8.91
C PHE A 42 10.13 21.58 9.98
N GLN A 43 9.50 20.41 10.07
CA GLN A 43 8.43 20.12 11.03
C GLN A 43 8.79 20.52 12.47
N TRP A 44 10.06 20.41 12.83
CA TRP A 44 10.58 20.78 14.15
C TRP A 44 10.41 22.27 14.53
N LEU A 45 10.15 23.16 13.56
CA LEU A 45 9.79 24.57 13.81
C LEU A 45 8.29 24.73 14.17
N PHE A 46 7.46 23.76 13.85
CA PHE A 46 6.00 23.80 14.01
C PHE A 46 5.51 22.93 15.15
N THR A 47 6.36 22.10 15.73
CA THR A 47 6.04 21.19 16.83
C THR A 47 6.90 21.51 18.05
N ASN A 48 6.37 21.29 19.25
CA ASN A 48 7.06 21.53 20.51
C ASN A 48 7.31 20.26 21.33
N GLN A 49 6.75 19.14 20.90
CA GLN A 49 7.07 17.82 21.41
C GLN A 49 7.36 16.86 20.26
N ARG A 50 8.05 15.76 20.55
CA ARG A 50 8.46 14.77 19.55
C ARG A 50 8.30 13.35 20.10
N ILE A 51 7.88 12.45 19.22
CA ILE A 51 7.89 11.02 19.53
C ILE A 51 9.33 10.50 19.70
N GLY A 52 9.48 9.37 20.36
CA GLY A 52 10.78 8.71 20.56
C GLY A 52 11.49 8.46 19.22
N ALA A 53 12.81 8.58 19.23
CA ALA A 53 13.62 8.33 18.04
C ALA A 53 13.59 6.85 17.68
N ALA A 54 13.38 6.57 16.38
CA ALA A 54 13.48 5.23 15.82
C ALA A 54 14.17 5.29 14.45
N ARG A 55 14.87 4.22 14.11
CA ARG A 55 15.50 4.03 12.81
C ARG A 55 14.87 2.84 12.10
N GLU A 56 14.81 2.88 10.77
CA GLU A 56 14.40 1.74 9.95
C GLU A 56 13.06 1.12 10.35
N GLU A 57 12.11 1.96 10.71
CA GLU A 57 10.80 1.59 11.22
C GLU A 57 9.75 1.61 10.11
N HIS A 58 8.82 0.67 10.16
CA HIS A 58 7.67 0.68 9.26
C HIS A 58 6.79 1.91 9.50
N ALA A 59 6.16 2.44 8.45
CA ALA A 59 5.35 3.66 8.54
C ALA A 59 4.19 3.53 9.56
N LEU A 60 3.58 2.36 9.71
CA LEU A 60 2.55 2.09 10.71
C LEU A 60 3.12 2.19 12.14
N GLU A 61 4.29 1.59 12.39
CA GLU A 61 4.95 1.68 13.69
C GLU A 61 5.28 3.11 14.07
N ALA A 62 5.73 3.90 13.08
CA ALA A 62 5.96 5.32 13.26
C ALA A 62 4.69 6.08 13.67
N MET A 63 3.52 5.73 13.10
CA MET A 63 2.22 6.29 13.50
C MET A 63 1.80 5.83 14.89
N MET A 64 2.01 4.56 15.24
CA MET A 64 1.76 4.03 16.58
C MET A 64 2.66 4.68 17.64
N GLY A 65 3.84 5.16 17.27
CA GLY A 65 4.71 5.95 18.14
C GLY A 65 4.03 7.20 18.70
N PHE A 66 3.12 7.82 17.96
CA PHE A 66 2.31 8.95 18.47
C PHE A 66 1.31 8.49 19.53
N ALA A 67 0.63 7.37 19.31
CA ALA A 67 -0.32 6.82 20.28
C ALA A 67 0.40 6.44 21.57
N ARG A 68 1.54 5.76 21.48
CA ARG A 68 2.37 5.40 22.65
C ARG A 68 2.84 6.64 23.43
N HIS A 69 3.20 7.71 22.73
CA HIS A 69 3.68 8.94 23.37
C HIS A 69 2.60 9.62 24.22
N ILE A 70 1.33 9.53 23.83
CA ILE A 70 0.19 10.06 24.59
C ILE A 70 -0.39 9.07 25.60
N GLY A 71 0.31 7.95 25.86
CA GLY A 71 -0.07 6.95 26.86
C GLY A 71 -0.99 5.84 26.36
N ALA A 72 -1.38 5.82 25.08
CA ALA A 72 -2.11 4.70 24.52
C ALA A 72 -1.19 3.47 24.36
N GLN A 73 -1.67 2.32 24.80
CA GLN A 73 -0.95 1.03 24.70
C GLN A 73 -1.76 0.09 23.79
N PRO A 74 -1.65 0.22 22.47
CA PRO A 74 -2.36 -0.69 21.58
C PRO A 74 -1.81 -2.10 21.75
N THR A 75 -2.67 -3.01 22.20
CA THR A 75 -2.34 -4.42 22.41
C THR A 75 -2.61 -5.25 21.16
N GLU A 76 -3.46 -4.76 20.27
CA GLU A 76 -3.90 -5.44 19.07
C GLU A 76 -3.98 -4.46 17.88
N LEU A 77 -3.56 -4.93 16.71
CA LEU A 77 -3.74 -4.19 15.46
C LEU A 77 -5.10 -4.54 14.86
N ARG A 78 -6.00 -3.56 14.87
CA ARG A 78 -7.36 -3.75 14.39
C ARG A 78 -7.83 -2.52 13.61
N TRP A 79 -8.49 -2.76 12.50
CA TRP A 79 -9.11 -1.73 11.66
C TRP A 79 -10.62 -1.99 11.55
N ASP A 80 -11.41 -1.32 12.37
CA ASP A 80 -12.86 -1.44 12.35
C ASP A 80 -13.46 -0.56 11.25
N ILE A 81 -13.16 -0.87 10.00
CA ILE A 81 -13.70 -0.15 8.85
C ILE A 81 -15.07 -0.75 8.50
N PRO A 82 -16.18 -0.01 8.68
CA PRO A 82 -17.51 -0.56 8.44
C PRO A 82 -17.75 -0.80 6.94
N ILE A 83 -18.22 -1.99 6.61
CA ILE A 83 -18.69 -2.37 5.29
C ILE A 83 -20.21 -2.51 5.36
N GLY A 84 -20.95 -1.73 4.57
CA GLY A 84 -22.41 -1.78 4.50
C GLY A 84 -22.91 -3.02 3.76
N ASP A 85 -24.21 -3.33 3.93
CA ASP A 85 -24.82 -4.49 3.28
C ASP A 85 -24.84 -4.37 1.76
N SER A 86 -24.99 -3.16 1.23
CA SER A 86 -24.92 -2.85 -0.21
C SER A 86 -23.54 -3.16 -0.79
N GLU A 87 -22.48 -2.81 -0.08
CA GLU A 87 -21.09 -3.08 -0.50
C GLU A 87 -20.75 -4.57 -0.40
N ARG A 88 -21.26 -5.25 0.64
CA ARG A 88 -21.15 -6.72 0.76
C ARG A 88 -21.90 -7.45 -0.35
N ALA A 89 -23.12 -7.00 -0.67
CA ALA A 89 -23.91 -7.55 -1.77
C ALA A 89 -23.23 -7.33 -3.12
N PHE A 90 -22.62 -6.17 -3.33
CA PHE A 90 -21.80 -5.88 -4.51
C PHE A 90 -20.61 -6.84 -4.60
N ALA A 91 -19.83 -6.99 -3.54
CA ALA A 91 -18.66 -7.86 -3.54
C ALA A 91 -19.02 -9.32 -3.86
N ARG A 92 -20.07 -9.84 -3.26
CA ARG A 92 -20.55 -11.23 -3.49
C ARG A 92 -20.90 -11.54 -4.95
N GLN A 93 -21.17 -10.55 -5.80
CA GLN A 93 -21.44 -10.77 -7.22
C GLN A 93 -20.17 -11.17 -7.99
N TYR A 94 -19.00 -10.80 -7.48
CA TYR A 94 -17.72 -10.96 -8.16
C TYR A 94 -16.74 -11.86 -7.41
N THR A 95 -17.07 -12.28 -6.18
CA THR A 95 -16.21 -13.13 -5.36
C THR A 95 -16.82 -14.51 -5.18
N GLY A 96 -15.98 -15.52 -5.11
CA GLY A 96 -16.34 -16.93 -4.92
C GLY A 96 -15.14 -17.71 -4.43
N HIS A 97 -15.04 -18.95 -4.85
CA HIS A 97 -13.88 -19.78 -4.48
C HIS A 97 -12.60 -19.25 -5.14
N ARG A 98 -11.52 -19.10 -4.34
CA ARG A 98 -10.20 -18.64 -4.78
C ARG A 98 -10.24 -17.34 -5.59
N THR A 99 -10.80 -16.28 -5.02
CA THR A 99 -10.84 -14.98 -5.68
C THR A 99 -9.54 -14.22 -5.48
N VAL A 100 -8.90 -13.84 -6.59
CA VAL A 100 -7.71 -12.99 -6.64
C VAL A 100 -8.11 -11.61 -7.17
N VAL A 101 -7.96 -10.58 -6.33
CA VAL A 101 -8.10 -9.19 -6.79
C VAL A 101 -6.76 -8.69 -7.29
N ILE A 102 -6.69 -8.27 -8.53
CA ILE A 102 -5.49 -7.67 -9.13
C ILE A 102 -5.72 -6.17 -9.32
N SER A 103 -4.92 -5.34 -8.64
CA SER A 103 -4.84 -3.89 -8.86
C SER A 103 -3.50 -3.56 -9.52
N PRO A 104 -3.39 -3.59 -10.86
CA PRO A 104 -2.10 -3.65 -11.55
C PRO A 104 -1.33 -2.33 -11.54
N CYS A 105 -2.00 -1.21 -11.28
CA CYS A 105 -1.41 0.11 -11.36
C CYS A 105 -1.35 0.82 -10.02
N SER A 106 -0.32 1.60 -9.82
CA SER A 106 -0.23 2.57 -8.73
C SER A 106 -0.62 3.97 -9.21
N SER A 107 -0.86 4.89 -8.27
CA SER A 107 -1.35 6.24 -8.59
C SER A 107 -0.52 6.96 -9.65
N GLN A 108 -1.19 7.65 -10.57
CA GLN A 108 -0.62 8.47 -11.65
C GLN A 108 0.06 9.73 -11.08
N ARG A 109 1.31 9.59 -10.68
CA ARG A 109 2.15 10.73 -10.25
C ARG A 109 3.35 10.83 -11.18
N SER A 110 3.84 12.04 -11.42
CA SER A 110 5.11 12.27 -12.10
C SER A 110 6.21 11.39 -11.50
N ARG A 111 6.96 10.70 -12.33
CA ARG A 111 8.01 9.75 -11.94
C ARG A 111 7.51 8.58 -11.08
N ASN A 112 6.32 8.08 -11.37
CA ASN A 112 5.84 6.83 -10.82
C ASN A 112 6.38 5.67 -11.67
N PHE A 113 7.30 4.89 -11.12
CA PHE A 113 7.92 3.74 -11.77
C PHE A 113 7.57 2.43 -11.05
N ARG A 114 6.36 2.34 -10.45
CA ARG A 114 5.94 1.20 -9.63
C ARG A 114 5.07 0.19 -10.37
N ASN A 115 4.69 0.48 -11.60
CA ASN A 115 3.87 -0.45 -12.36
C ASN A 115 4.74 -1.56 -12.94
N TRP A 116 4.28 -2.79 -12.76
CA TRP A 116 4.91 -3.97 -13.31
C TRP A 116 4.50 -4.13 -14.79
N PRO A 117 5.31 -4.76 -15.66
CA PRO A 117 4.97 -4.95 -17.07
C PRO A 117 3.64 -5.70 -17.22
N ILE A 118 2.80 -5.22 -18.13
CA ILE A 118 1.42 -5.72 -18.34
C ILE A 118 1.41 -7.20 -18.75
N GLU A 119 2.37 -7.62 -19.57
CA GLU A 119 2.51 -8.98 -20.08
C GLU A 119 2.74 -9.98 -18.94
N ARG A 120 3.43 -9.53 -17.89
CA ARG A 120 3.70 -10.37 -16.72
C ARG A 120 2.44 -10.54 -15.86
N PHE A 121 1.61 -9.51 -15.74
CA PHE A 121 0.27 -9.64 -15.11
C PHE A 121 -0.61 -10.62 -15.89
N VAL A 122 -0.59 -10.56 -17.24
CA VAL A 122 -1.33 -11.51 -18.08
C VAL A 122 -0.86 -12.94 -17.82
N THR A 123 0.46 -13.17 -17.76
CA THR A 123 1.03 -14.50 -17.54
C THR A 123 0.63 -15.05 -16.17
N VAL A 124 0.75 -14.24 -15.11
CA VAL A 124 0.36 -14.64 -13.75
C VAL A 124 -1.15 -14.87 -13.67
N ALA A 125 -1.97 -13.96 -14.19
CA ALA A 125 -3.43 -14.11 -14.14
C ALA A 125 -3.90 -15.37 -14.87
N ARG A 126 -3.30 -15.70 -16.02
CA ARG A 126 -3.58 -16.94 -16.75
C ARG A 126 -3.16 -18.16 -15.95
N HIS A 127 -1.95 -18.16 -15.38
CA HIS A 127 -1.47 -19.25 -14.54
C HIS A 127 -2.42 -19.51 -13.36
N LEU A 128 -2.86 -18.47 -12.67
CA LEU A 128 -3.78 -18.58 -11.53
C LEU A 128 -5.16 -19.09 -11.94
N ALA A 129 -5.69 -18.63 -13.08
CA ALA A 129 -6.96 -19.12 -13.61
C ALA A 129 -6.87 -20.61 -14.00
N ASP A 130 -5.81 -21.01 -14.67
CA ASP A 130 -5.65 -22.36 -15.23
C ASP A 130 -5.25 -23.39 -14.15
N ARG A 131 -4.28 -23.05 -13.30
CA ARG A 131 -3.68 -24.00 -12.33
C ARG A 131 -4.38 -23.96 -10.97
N ALA A 132 -4.68 -22.78 -10.45
CA ALA A 132 -5.34 -22.63 -9.16
C ALA A 132 -6.87 -22.56 -9.27
N GLN A 133 -7.45 -22.56 -10.47
CA GLN A 133 -8.87 -22.35 -10.73
C GLN A 133 -9.39 -21.07 -10.06
N ALA A 134 -8.53 -20.03 -10.06
CA ALA A 134 -8.83 -18.79 -9.38
C ALA A 134 -9.76 -17.90 -10.22
N ASN A 135 -10.71 -17.27 -9.54
CA ASN A 135 -11.51 -16.19 -10.09
C ASN A 135 -10.72 -14.88 -10.05
N ILE A 136 -10.39 -14.31 -11.20
CA ILE A 136 -9.58 -13.09 -11.30
C ILE A 136 -10.47 -11.88 -11.46
N VAL A 137 -10.30 -10.89 -10.58
CA VAL A 137 -11.04 -9.62 -10.61
C VAL A 137 -10.05 -8.45 -10.68
N LEU A 138 -10.15 -7.66 -11.75
CA LEU A 138 -9.30 -6.48 -11.96
C LEU A 138 -9.95 -5.25 -11.35
N THR A 139 -9.16 -4.45 -10.62
CA THR A 139 -9.60 -3.20 -10.00
C THR A 139 -8.61 -2.06 -10.27
N GLY A 140 -9.09 -0.83 -10.22
CA GLY A 140 -8.30 0.37 -10.46
C GLY A 140 -9.18 1.60 -10.62
N GLY A 141 -8.55 2.76 -10.82
CA GLY A 141 -9.23 4.02 -11.12
C GLY A 141 -9.59 4.16 -12.60
N THR A 142 -9.88 5.39 -13.03
CA THR A 142 -10.35 5.74 -14.38
C THR A 142 -9.25 6.35 -15.25
N SER A 143 -7.98 6.14 -14.93
CA SER A 143 -6.91 6.68 -15.77
C SER A 143 -6.75 5.86 -17.05
N PRO A 144 -6.36 6.49 -18.19
CA PRO A 144 -6.15 5.77 -19.46
C PRO A 144 -5.17 4.59 -19.33
N LEU A 145 -4.19 4.70 -18.45
CA LEU A 145 -3.23 3.62 -18.20
C LEU A 145 -3.90 2.43 -17.49
N GLU A 146 -4.69 2.67 -16.45
CA GLU A 146 -5.41 1.62 -15.71
C GLU A 146 -6.41 0.92 -16.63
N GLU A 147 -7.15 1.68 -17.43
CA GLU A 147 -8.08 1.14 -18.44
C GLU A 147 -7.35 0.31 -19.51
N HIS A 148 -6.16 0.74 -19.94
CA HIS A 148 -5.34 -0.01 -20.87
C HIS A 148 -4.89 -1.36 -20.27
N TYR A 149 -4.34 -1.34 -19.06
CA TYR A 149 -3.93 -2.56 -18.36
C TYR A 149 -5.10 -3.52 -18.19
N ALA A 150 -6.24 -3.02 -17.71
CA ALA A 150 -7.43 -3.83 -17.53
C ALA A 150 -7.93 -4.48 -18.81
N ARG A 151 -7.99 -3.70 -19.91
CA ARG A 151 -8.44 -4.20 -21.21
C ARG A 151 -7.54 -5.32 -21.74
N VAL A 152 -6.21 -5.14 -21.63
CA VAL A 152 -5.26 -6.15 -22.13
C VAL A 152 -5.32 -7.40 -21.26
N ILE A 153 -5.31 -7.26 -19.93
CA ILE A 153 -5.34 -8.42 -19.03
C ILE A 153 -6.68 -9.17 -19.21
N ALA A 154 -7.82 -8.49 -19.09
CA ALA A 154 -9.13 -9.13 -19.24
C ALA A 154 -9.31 -9.81 -20.60
N GLY A 155 -8.90 -9.14 -21.69
CA GLY A 155 -9.02 -9.67 -23.05
C GLY A 155 -8.20 -10.93 -23.31
N GLN A 156 -7.14 -11.18 -22.52
CA GLN A 156 -6.28 -12.34 -22.68
C GLN A 156 -6.50 -13.44 -21.64
N THR A 157 -7.24 -13.17 -20.56
CA THR A 157 -7.40 -14.10 -19.43
C THR A 157 -8.85 -14.38 -19.06
N GLY A 158 -9.81 -13.64 -19.62
CA GLY A 158 -11.20 -13.73 -19.20
C GLY A 158 -11.51 -13.14 -17.83
N ALA A 159 -10.55 -12.43 -17.20
CA ALA A 159 -10.71 -11.81 -15.89
C ALA A 159 -11.86 -10.80 -15.87
N THR A 160 -12.60 -10.75 -14.78
CA THR A 160 -13.66 -9.75 -14.57
C THR A 160 -13.04 -8.36 -14.43
N ASN A 161 -13.43 -7.43 -15.28
CA ASN A 161 -12.90 -6.07 -15.28
C ASN A 161 -13.83 -5.09 -14.54
N LEU A 162 -13.43 -4.64 -13.37
CA LEU A 162 -14.10 -3.62 -12.55
C LEU A 162 -13.32 -2.30 -12.45
N VAL A 163 -12.30 -2.09 -13.29
CA VAL A 163 -11.52 -0.84 -13.34
C VAL A 163 -12.44 0.33 -13.67
N GLY A 164 -12.41 1.37 -12.82
CA GLY A 164 -13.29 2.53 -12.94
C GLY A 164 -14.74 2.32 -12.51
N GLN A 165 -15.12 1.12 -12.06
CA GLN A 165 -16.50 0.76 -11.77
C GLN A 165 -16.81 0.59 -10.27
N THR A 166 -15.83 0.82 -9.40
CA THR A 166 -16.00 0.68 -7.95
C THR A 166 -15.88 2.00 -7.23
N SER A 167 -16.77 2.26 -6.29
CA SER A 167 -16.52 3.24 -5.23
C SER A 167 -15.41 2.72 -4.30
N LEU A 168 -14.84 3.60 -3.48
CA LEU A 168 -13.81 3.20 -2.52
C LEU A 168 -14.32 2.16 -1.50
N LYS A 169 -15.58 2.26 -1.10
CA LYS A 169 -16.23 1.30 -0.19
C LYS A 169 -16.49 -0.05 -0.85
N GLN A 170 -16.93 -0.04 -2.11
CA GLN A 170 -17.09 -1.27 -2.90
C GLN A 170 -15.76 -1.98 -3.14
N LEU A 171 -14.70 -1.22 -3.46
CA LEU A 171 -13.35 -1.77 -3.60
C LEU A 171 -12.88 -2.41 -2.28
N PHE A 172 -13.12 -1.74 -1.14
CA PHE A 172 -12.76 -2.29 0.17
C PHE A 172 -13.54 -3.58 0.49
N ALA A 173 -14.84 -3.60 0.20
CA ALA A 173 -15.66 -4.79 0.38
C ALA A 173 -15.22 -5.96 -0.51
N LEU A 174 -14.85 -5.66 -1.77
CA LEU A 174 -14.33 -6.65 -2.71
C LEU A 174 -13.00 -7.24 -2.23
N ILE A 175 -12.07 -6.38 -1.79
CA ILE A 175 -10.80 -6.79 -1.20
C ILE A 175 -11.04 -7.64 0.06
N ALA A 176 -11.95 -7.23 0.95
CA ALA A 176 -12.26 -7.97 2.17
C ALA A 176 -12.92 -9.33 1.93
N ALA A 177 -13.53 -9.54 0.76
CA ALA A 177 -14.15 -10.81 0.35
C ALA A 177 -13.26 -11.67 -0.56
N ALA A 178 -12.08 -11.17 -0.93
CA ALA A 178 -11.10 -11.89 -1.74
C ALA A 178 -10.18 -12.76 -0.86
N ASP A 179 -9.61 -13.81 -1.44
CA ASP A 179 -8.62 -14.67 -0.78
C ASP A 179 -7.23 -14.04 -0.78
N VAL A 180 -6.89 -13.27 -1.83
CA VAL A 180 -5.60 -12.59 -1.94
C VAL A 180 -5.66 -11.40 -2.90
N VAL A 181 -4.79 -10.42 -2.66
CA VAL A 181 -4.62 -9.24 -3.54
C VAL A 181 -3.23 -9.26 -4.16
N LEU A 182 -3.15 -9.03 -5.48
CA LEU A 182 -1.89 -8.77 -6.20
C LEU A 182 -1.82 -7.30 -6.60
N CYS A 183 -0.82 -6.57 -6.12
CA CYS A 183 -0.63 -5.18 -6.49
C CYS A 183 0.80 -4.67 -6.23
N PRO A 184 1.25 -3.60 -6.91
CA PRO A 184 2.45 -2.88 -6.52
C PRO A 184 2.25 -2.06 -5.24
N ASP A 185 3.29 -1.32 -4.80
CA ASP A 185 3.20 -0.32 -3.70
C ASP A 185 2.11 0.72 -3.99
N SER A 186 0.89 0.46 -3.54
CA SER A 186 -0.32 1.24 -3.85
C SER A 186 -1.37 1.16 -2.74
N GLY A 187 -2.45 1.95 -2.87
CA GLY A 187 -3.54 1.97 -1.89
C GLY A 187 -4.18 0.60 -1.60
N PRO A 188 -4.48 -0.22 -2.61
CA PRO A 188 -5.02 -1.57 -2.41
C PRO A 188 -4.21 -2.46 -1.47
N ALA A 189 -2.88 -2.38 -1.46
CA ALA A 189 -2.04 -3.13 -0.51
C ALA A 189 -2.36 -2.80 0.96
N HIS A 190 -2.60 -1.52 1.24
CA HIS A 190 -2.95 -1.06 2.59
C HIS A 190 -4.42 -1.33 2.93
N MET A 191 -5.32 -1.25 1.94
CA MET A 191 -6.72 -1.64 2.12
C MET A 191 -6.83 -3.12 2.45
N ALA A 192 -6.10 -3.99 1.77
CA ALA A 192 -6.07 -5.41 2.04
C ALA A 192 -5.49 -5.71 3.44
N THR A 193 -4.41 -5.03 3.84
CA THR A 193 -3.89 -5.11 5.21
C THR A 193 -4.97 -4.76 6.24
N ALA A 194 -5.73 -3.67 6.00
CA ALA A 194 -6.79 -3.24 6.91
C ALA A 194 -8.02 -4.18 6.91
N ALA A 195 -8.23 -4.91 5.82
CA ALA A 195 -9.29 -5.93 5.70
C ALA A 195 -8.86 -7.31 6.24
N GLY A 196 -7.57 -7.52 6.54
CA GLY A 196 -7.03 -8.82 6.91
C GLY A 196 -6.79 -9.75 5.72
N THR A 197 -6.90 -9.25 4.49
CA THR A 197 -6.70 -10.03 3.26
C THR A 197 -5.21 -10.12 2.92
N PRO A 198 -4.66 -11.31 2.63
CA PRO A 198 -3.28 -11.49 2.19
C PRO A 198 -2.93 -10.66 0.95
N VAL A 199 -1.68 -10.20 0.85
CA VAL A 199 -1.21 -9.36 -0.25
C VAL A 199 0.08 -9.91 -0.84
N VAL A 200 0.05 -10.34 -2.09
CA VAL A 200 1.26 -10.51 -2.89
C VAL A 200 1.66 -9.13 -3.43
N GLY A 201 2.61 -8.52 -2.74
CA GLY A 201 3.02 -7.14 -3.00
C GLY A 201 4.28 -7.07 -3.87
N LEU A 202 4.29 -6.21 -4.90
CA LEU A 202 5.41 -6.09 -5.85
C LEU A 202 6.29 -4.87 -5.52
N TYR A 203 7.52 -5.12 -5.05
CA TYR A 203 8.43 -4.10 -4.52
C TYR A 203 9.82 -4.18 -5.16
N ALA A 204 10.15 -3.20 -6.01
CA ALA A 204 11.51 -2.98 -6.51
C ALA A 204 11.91 -1.49 -6.43
N THR A 205 10.96 -0.57 -6.48
CA THR A 205 11.21 0.87 -6.46
C THR A 205 11.09 1.49 -5.07
N SER A 206 10.46 0.81 -4.13
CA SER A 206 10.27 1.22 -2.73
C SER A 206 10.59 0.06 -1.79
N ASN A 207 11.05 0.40 -0.58
CA ASN A 207 11.37 -0.59 0.44
C ASN A 207 10.10 -1.10 1.12
N PRO A 208 9.74 -2.40 1.02
CA PRO A 208 8.58 -2.97 1.69
C PRO A 208 8.70 -2.96 3.22
N ASP A 209 9.91 -3.02 3.79
CA ASP A 209 10.10 -2.93 5.24
C ASP A 209 9.60 -1.60 5.81
N ARG A 210 9.53 -0.57 4.95
CA ARG A 210 9.01 0.73 5.34
C ARG A 210 7.53 0.91 5.01
N THR A 211 7.05 0.47 3.87
CA THR A 211 5.70 0.77 3.35
C THR A 211 4.99 -0.43 2.76
N GLY A 212 5.49 -1.64 2.95
CA GLY A 212 4.83 -2.85 2.49
C GLY A 212 3.53 -3.15 3.25
N PRO A 213 2.75 -4.13 2.80
CA PRO A 213 1.56 -4.58 3.49
C PRO A 213 1.96 -5.20 4.84
N TYR A 214 1.56 -4.54 5.92
CA TYR A 214 2.10 -4.80 7.26
C TYR A 214 1.89 -6.24 7.73
N LEU A 215 0.75 -6.84 7.40
CA LEU A 215 0.40 -8.20 7.78
C LEU A 215 0.82 -9.29 6.75
N SER A 216 1.38 -8.89 5.61
CA SER A 216 1.76 -9.80 4.51
C SER A 216 3.20 -9.55 4.04
N ARG A 217 4.13 -9.29 4.97
CA ARG A 217 5.52 -8.97 4.61
C ARG A 217 6.20 -10.13 3.90
N ASP A 218 5.93 -11.34 4.32
CA ASP A 218 6.51 -12.58 3.77
C ASP A 218 6.00 -12.90 2.36
N LEU A 219 4.82 -12.36 2.01
CA LEU A 219 4.25 -12.46 0.67
C LEU A 219 4.74 -11.35 -0.28
N CYS A 220 5.57 -10.42 0.18
CA CYS A 220 6.15 -9.42 -0.70
C CYS A 220 7.23 -10.00 -1.58
N VAL A 221 7.11 -9.79 -2.90
CA VAL A 221 8.22 -9.97 -3.83
C VAL A 221 9.12 -8.75 -3.71
N ASN A 222 10.21 -8.90 -2.97
CA ASN A 222 11.13 -7.81 -2.64
C ASN A 222 12.39 -7.84 -3.49
N ARG A 223 12.40 -7.07 -4.57
CA ARG A 223 13.57 -6.81 -5.43
C ARG A 223 14.16 -5.41 -5.22
N TYR A 224 13.76 -4.73 -4.14
CA TYR A 224 14.29 -3.41 -3.81
C TYR A 224 15.81 -3.42 -3.52
N PRO A 225 16.38 -4.39 -2.80
CA PRO A 225 17.82 -4.47 -2.62
C PRO A 225 18.58 -4.59 -3.94
N ASP A 226 18.08 -5.42 -4.88
CA ASP A 226 18.68 -5.61 -6.20
C ASP A 226 18.61 -4.32 -7.03
N ALA A 227 17.46 -3.63 -6.97
CA ALA A 227 17.29 -2.34 -7.63
C ALA A 227 18.23 -1.26 -7.06
N VAL A 228 18.42 -1.23 -5.75
CA VAL A 228 19.36 -0.32 -5.07
C VAL A 228 20.79 -0.60 -5.53
N ALA A 229 21.22 -1.85 -5.51
CA ALA A 229 22.55 -2.23 -5.95
C ALA A 229 22.78 -1.87 -7.42
N ARG A 230 21.83 -2.24 -8.29
CA ARG A 230 21.95 -2.04 -9.75
C ARG A 230 21.91 -0.57 -10.18
N TYR A 231 21.00 0.23 -9.61
CA TYR A 231 20.73 1.57 -10.11
C TYR A 231 21.31 2.70 -9.26
N LEU A 232 21.65 2.43 -8.00
CA LEU A 232 22.23 3.42 -7.10
C LEU A 232 23.68 3.08 -6.70
N GLY A 233 24.18 1.88 -7.01
CA GLY A 233 25.53 1.42 -6.64
C GLY A 233 25.74 1.37 -5.12
N LYS A 234 24.69 1.11 -4.33
CA LYS A 234 24.69 1.16 -2.87
C LYS A 234 24.04 -0.09 -2.28
N ARG A 235 24.17 -0.27 -0.96
CA ARG A 235 23.38 -1.25 -0.20
C ARG A 235 22.24 -0.52 0.50
N VAL A 236 21.18 -1.23 0.86
CA VAL A 236 20.01 -0.64 1.53
C VAL A 236 20.36 0.08 2.84
N PRO A 237 21.25 -0.46 3.71
CA PRO A 237 21.65 0.24 4.94
C PRO A 237 22.41 1.57 4.71
N ASP A 238 23.00 1.74 3.53
CA ASP A 238 23.76 2.96 3.20
C ASP A 238 22.83 4.08 2.68
N LEU A 239 21.53 3.82 2.58
CA LEU A 239 20.53 4.77 2.09
C LEU A 239 19.80 5.47 3.23
N ARG A 240 19.27 6.66 2.90
CA ARG A 240 18.24 7.25 3.75
C ARG A 240 17.01 6.33 3.76
N TRP A 241 16.51 6.01 4.96
CA TRP A 241 15.30 5.20 5.11
C TRP A 241 14.12 5.74 4.29
N GLY A 242 13.57 4.90 3.42
CA GLY A 242 12.49 5.26 2.49
C GLY A 242 12.95 5.98 1.22
N GLN A 243 14.25 5.96 0.89
CA GLN A 243 14.71 6.37 -0.43
C GLN A 243 14.07 5.47 -1.48
N ARG A 244 13.72 6.03 -2.64
CA ARG A 244 13.14 5.30 -3.75
C ARG A 244 14.14 5.15 -4.88
N VAL A 245 14.08 4.01 -5.56
CA VAL A 245 14.72 3.81 -6.86
C VAL A 245 13.76 4.33 -7.94
N ARG A 246 14.17 5.40 -8.63
CA ARG A 246 13.32 6.06 -9.64
C ARG A 246 13.83 5.73 -11.04
N ARG A 247 13.64 4.48 -11.43
CA ARG A 247 14.06 3.93 -12.73
C ARG A 247 12.90 3.18 -13.37
N PRO A 248 12.62 3.41 -14.66
CA PRO A 248 11.47 2.79 -15.35
C PRO A 248 11.54 1.27 -15.39
N ASP A 249 12.74 0.72 -15.45
CA ASP A 249 13.04 -0.71 -15.59
C ASP A 249 13.24 -1.43 -14.24
N ALA A 250 13.15 -0.72 -13.11
CA ALA A 250 13.37 -1.36 -11.80
C ALA A 250 12.35 -2.49 -11.52
N MET A 251 11.08 -2.30 -11.92
CA MET A 251 10.05 -3.33 -11.73
C MET A 251 10.26 -4.57 -12.62
N GLN A 252 11.10 -4.49 -13.66
CA GLN A 252 11.46 -5.65 -14.47
C GLN A 252 12.35 -6.66 -13.73
N LEU A 253 12.95 -6.28 -12.60
CA LEU A 253 13.70 -7.20 -11.74
C LEU A 253 12.81 -8.26 -11.08
N ILE A 254 11.51 -7.95 -10.92
CA ILE A 254 10.53 -8.93 -10.43
C ILE A 254 10.18 -9.87 -11.59
N THR A 255 10.45 -11.15 -11.46
CA THR A 255 10.11 -12.16 -12.47
C THR A 255 8.66 -12.66 -12.28
N VAL A 256 8.13 -13.37 -13.25
CA VAL A 256 6.83 -14.05 -13.14
C VAL A 256 6.90 -15.15 -12.10
N ASP A 257 7.98 -15.93 -12.09
CA ASP A 257 8.20 -17.04 -11.16
C ASP A 257 8.24 -16.54 -9.70
N ASP A 258 8.93 -15.40 -9.43
CA ASP A 258 8.91 -14.77 -8.09
C ASP A 258 7.50 -14.53 -7.57
N VAL A 259 6.56 -14.21 -8.47
CA VAL A 259 5.17 -13.90 -8.11
C VAL A 259 4.36 -15.20 -7.97
N ILE A 260 4.55 -16.17 -8.86
CA ILE A 260 3.88 -17.47 -8.80
C ILE A 260 4.24 -18.19 -7.50
N ASP A 261 5.53 -18.24 -7.13
CA ASP A 261 6.00 -18.84 -5.88
C ASP A 261 5.26 -18.29 -4.65
N LYS A 262 4.94 -16.98 -4.65
CA LYS A 262 4.14 -16.37 -3.56
C LYS A 262 2.68 -16.79 -3.56
N PHE A 263 2.11 -17.09 -4.72
CA PHE A 263 0.75 -17.63 -4.78
C PHE A 263 0.69 -19.10 -4.37
N ASP A 264 1.74 -19.88 -4.65
CA ASP A 264 1.86 -21.26 -4.17
C ASP A 264 1.91 -21.31 -2.63
N ASP A 265 2.63 -20.35 -2.00
CA ASP A 265 2.62 -20.17 -0.54
C ASP A 265 1.20 -19.88 0.01
N VAL A 266 0.36 -19.12 -0.73
CA VAL A 266 -1.01 -18.75 -0.30
C VAL A 266 -2.00 -19.89 -0.52
N PHE A 267 -1.94 -20.55 -1.67
CA PHE A 267 -2.94 -21.54 -2.06
C PHE A 267 -2.56 -22.98 -1.71
N SER A 268 -1.34 -23.22 -1.19
CA SER A 268 -0.79 -24.55 -0.86
C SER A 268 -0.90 -25.51 -2.06
N VAL A 269 -0.50 -25.04 -3.24
CA VAL A 269 -0.54 -25.80 -4.51
C VAL A 269 0.82 -26.39 -4.81
#